data_1bb97a88359e6072b2e38ad705a6148c
#
_entry.id   1bb97a88359e6072b2e38ad705a6148c
#
_cell.length_a   1.000
_cell.length_b   1.000
_cell.length_c   1.000
_cell.angle_alpha   90.00
_cell.angle_beta   90.00
_cell.angle_gamma   90.00
#
_symmetry.space_group_name_H-M   'P 1'
#
loop_
_entity.id
_entity.type
_entity.pdbx_description
1 polymer ?
#
loop_
_entity_poly.entity_id
_entity_poly.type
_entity_poly.pdbx_seq_one_letter_code
_entity_poly.pdbx_strand_id
1 'polypeptide(L)'
;IRDSADSVIITIKQRNQIVRQYKEKSDKGKLKRLVWDLKYDTPTFSADAGDKEGLIKPKPEEILPKPPHPLRIQGVDVSPGSFDIVVSTDDSKSSGKVLVKAAPLVDISSGQYRLRESFLLKVHKLYEDSFALNKRLKDLIERSKDEVEEDDEEFVILKAKQKTANSVQRGTI
;
A
#
# COMPACT_ATOMS: atom_id res chain seq x y z
N ILE A 1 12.70 11.41 24.69
CA ILE A 1 13.43 12.41 23.87
C ILE A 1 13.51 13.65 24.73
N ARG A 2 14.74 14.08 25.11
CA ARG A 2 14.93 15.25 25.97
C ARG A 2 14.91 16.59 25.20
N ASP A 3 15.17 16.53 23.89
CA ASP A 3 15.25 17.70 23.02
C ASP A 3 14.06 17.79 22.07
N SER A 4 13.76 19.02 21.64
CA SER A 4 12.65 19.34 20.76
C SER A 4 12.99 18.97 19.31
N ALA A 5 12.90 17.70 18.96
CA ALA A 5 12.84 17.34 17.55
C ALA A 5 11.43 17.61 17.04
N ASP A 6 11.30 18.20 15.85
CA ASP A 6 10.00 18.47 15.24
C ASP A 6 9.29 17.18 14.81
N SER A 7 10.07 16.17 14.43
CA SER A 7 9.55 14.87 14.02
C SER A 7 10.43 13.71 14.49
N VAL A 8 9.78 12.58 14.73
CA VAL A 8 10.44 11.30 15.04
C VAL A 8 10.07 10.31 13.95
N ILE A 9 11.09 9.70 13.34
CA ILE A 9 10.91 8.64 12.35
C ILE A 9 11.26 7.31 13.02
N ILE A 10 10.30 6.40 13.00
CA ILE A 10 10.48 5.03 13.50
C ILE A 10 10.46 4.09 12.32
N THR A 11 11.58 3.43 12.07
CA THR A 11 11.74 2.51 10.93
C THR A 11 11.93 1.10 11.45
N ILE A 12 11.10 0.18 10.99
CA ILE A 12 11.20 -1.25 11.27
C ILE A 12 11.83 -1.91 10.05
N LYS A 13 12.92 -2.65 10.25
CA LYS A 13 13.69 -3.30 9.20
C LYS A 13 13.86 -4.79 9.47
N GLN A 14 13.91 -5.56 8.40
CA GLN A 14 14.35 -6.94 8.42
C GLN A 14 15.41 -7.14 7.33
N ARG A 15 16.60 -7.65 7.67
CA ARG A 15 17.68 -7.88 6.71
C ARG A 15 17.97 -6.68 5.80
N ASN A 16 18.07 -5.50 6.35
CA ASN A 16 18.26 -4.23 5.63
C ASN A 16 17.06 -3.74 4.77
N GLN A 17 15.98 -4.49 4.66
CA GLN A 17 14.77 -4.07 3.98
C GLN A 17 13.84 -3.35 4.96
N ILE A 18 13.29 -2.21 4.54
CA ILE A 18 12.28 -1.50 5.33
C ILE A 18 10.97 -2.29 5.25
N VAL A 19 10.45 -2.63 6.41
CA VAL A 19 9.15 -3.31 6.58
C VAL A 19 8.05 -2.29 6.82
N ARG A 20 8.29 -1.35 7.73
CA ARG A 20 7.33 -0.32 8.12
C ARG A 20 8.02 0.96 8.54
N GLN A 21 7.42 2.09 8.21
CA GLN A 21 7.92 3.39 8.65
C GLN A 21 6.78 4.23 9.23
N TYR A 22 7.04 4.84 10.39
CA TYR A 22 6.12 5.77 11.02
C TYR A 22 6.81 7.12 11.14
N LYS A 23 6.08 8.18 10.82
CA LYS A 23 6.51 9.55 11.04
C LYS A 23 5.55 10.21 12.03
N GLU A 24 6.07 10.60 13.17
CA GLU A 24 5.29 11.14 14.25
C GLU A 24 5.82 12.53 14.67
N LYS A 25 4.92 13.44 15.04
CA LYS A 25 5.33 14.68 15.64
C LYS A 25 5.82 14.42 17.06
N SER A 26 6.90 15.09 17.45
CA SER A 26 7.44 15.01 18.80
C SER A 26 6.72 16.01 19.70
N ASP A 27 6.15 15.52 20.79
CA ASP A 27 5.63 16.36 21.87
C ASP A 27 6.62 16.37 23.03
N LYS A 28 7.14 17.53 23.39
CA LYS A 28 8.09 17.68 24.50
C LYS A 28 7.54 17.07 25.80
N GLY A 29 8.33 16.19 26.41
CA GLY A 29 8.04 15.63 27.73
C GLY A 29 6.88 14.63 27.81
N LYS A 30 6.26 14.26 26.67
CA LYS A 30 5.19 13.27 26.67
C LYS A 30 5.69 11.91 26.25
N LEU A 31 5.21 10.88 26.95
CA LEU A 31 5.39 9.48 26.54
C LEU A 31 4.41 9.16 25.41
N LYS A 32 4.92 8.71 24.27
CA LYS A 32 4.09 8.27 23.15
C LYS A 32 4.21 6.78 22.95
N ARG A 33 3.08 6.11 22.81
CA ARG A 33 3.01 4.67 22.52
C ARG A 33 2.71 4.47 21.04
N LEU A 34 3.58 3.71 20.34
CA LEU A 34 3.34 3.22 19.01
C LEU A 34 3.03 1.71 19.07
N VAL A 35 2.07 1.28 18.27
CA VAL A 35 1.72 -0.14 18.13
C VAL A 35 1.97 -0.54 16.68
N TRP A 36 2.83 -1.54 16.49
CA TRP A 36 3.05 -2.17 15.19
C TRP A 36 2.15 -3.41 15.06
N ASP A 37 1.38 -3.46 14.01
CA ASP A 37 0.43 -4.54 13.67
C ASP A 37 1.08 -5.77 13.04
N LEU A 38 2.42 -5.86 13.02
CA LEU A 38 3.22 -6.92 12.40
C LEU A 38 3.01 -7.03 10.89
N LYS A 39 2.75 -5.90 10.22
CA LYS A 39 2.54 -5.83 8.78
C LYS A 39 3.53 -4.89 8.10
N TYR A 40 3.75 -5.13 6.83
CA TYR A 40 4.40 -4.19 5.92
C TYR A 40 3.56 -2.93 5.75
N ASP A 41 4.16 -1.89 5.20
CA ASP A 41 3.42 -0.70 4.82
C ASP A 41 2.29 -1.04 3.83
N THR A 42 1.17 -0.39 4.01
CA THR A 42 0.06 -0.47 3.06
C THR A 42 0.45 0.31 1.81
N PRO A 43 0.14 -0.19 0.60
CA PRO A 43 0.38 0.57 -0.63
C PRO A 43 -0.23 1.97 -0.58
N THR A 44 0.52 2.97 -1.01
CA THR A 44 0.15 4.40 -0.88
C THR A 44 -1.13 4.79 -1.60
N PHE A 45 -1.54 4.02 -2.61
CA PHE A 45 -2.77 4.25 -3.38
C PHE A 45 -4.06 3.87 -2.64
N SER A 46 -3.98 3.13 -1.53
CA SER A 46 -5.17 2.75 -0.76
C SER A 46 -5.87 3.95 -0.10
N ALA A 47 -5.20 5.09 0.00
CA ALA A 47 -5.75 6.32 0.54
C ALA A 47 -6.61 7.07 -0.49
N ASP A 48 -6.26 6.98 -1.78
CA ASP A 48 -6.93 7.72 -2.87
C ASP A 48 -8.12 6.94 -3.49
N ALA A 49 -8.37 5.71 -3.07
CA ALA A 49 -9.56 4.95 -3.50
C ALA A 49 -10.89 5.59 -3.03
N GLY A 50 -10.80 6.73 -2.34
CA GLY A 50 -11.94 7.53 -1.89
C GLY A 50 -12.45 8.56 -2.90
N ASP A 51 -11.73 8.86 -3.97
CA ASP A 51 -12.20 9.78 -5.00
C ASP A 51 -13.30 9.14 -5.85
N LYS A 52 -14.53 9.39 -5.39
CA LYS A 52 -15.77 8.94 -6.02
C LYS A 52 -16.12 9.72 -7.31
N GLU A 53 -15.29 10.63 -7.77
CA GLU A 53 -15.61 11.54 -8.87
C GLU A 53 -15.21 11.08 -10.28
N GLY A 54 -14.72 9.88 -10.46
CA GLY A 54 -14.43 9.32 -11.79
C GLY A 54 -15.13 7.99 -12.09
N LEU A 55 -15.99 7.53 -11.20
CA LEU A 55 -16.74 6.31 -11.40
C LEU A 55 -17.90 6.58 -12.37
N ILE A 56 -17.75 6.15 -13.63
CA ILE A 56 -18.89 5.93 -14.52
C ILE A 56 -19.86 5.09 -13.72
N LYS A 57 -21.01 5.72 -13.34
CA LYS A 57 -22.08 4.99 -12.67
C LYS A 57 -22.46 3.82 -13.57
N PRO A 58 -22.36 2.56 -13.13
CA PRO A 58 -22.81 1.43 -13.94
C PRO A 58 -24.29 1.65 -14.28
N LYS A 59 -24.66 1.37 -15.52
CA LYS A 59 -26.08 1.36 -15.92
C LYS A 59 -26.85 0.45 -14.96
N PRO A 60 -28.13 0.75 -14.65
CA PRO A 60 -28.90 0.02 -13.64
C PRO A 60 -29.03 -1.50 -13.88
N GLU A 61 -28.66 -1.98 -15.06
CA GLU A 61 -28.78 -3.37 -15.48
C GLU A 61 -27.56 -4.26 -15.18
N GLU A 62 -26.42 -3.67 -14.78
CA GLU A 62 -25.25 -4.43 -14.30
C GLU A 62 -25.20 -4.43 -12.77
N ILE A 63 -26.15 -5.10 -12.14
CA ILE A 63 -26.09 -5.38 -10.71
C ILE A 63 -25.16 -6.58 -10.48
N LEU A 64 -23.88 -6.38 -10.60
CA LEU A 64 -22.92 -7.27 -9.95
C LEU A 64 -23.14 -7.16 -8.44
N PRO A 65 -23.25 -8.27 -7.71
CA PRO A 65 -23.39 -8.22 -6.27
C PRO A 65 -22.24 -7.40 -5.70
N LYS A 66 -22.54 -6.32 -4.98
CA LYS A 66 -21.53 -5.51 -4.31
C LYS A 66 -20.74 -6.44 -3.40
N PRO A 67 -19.40 -6.46 -3.48
CA PRO A 67 -18.61 -7.24 -2.53
C PRO A 67 -19.05 -6.83 -1.11
N PRO A 68 -19.22 -7.78 -0.20
CA PRO A 68 -19.83 -7.55 1.12
C PRO A 68 -19.08 -6.51 1.96
N HIS A 69 -17.84 -6.19 1.60
CA HIS A 69 -17.04 -5.13 2.24
C HIS A 69 -16.15 -4.46 1.19
N PRO A 70 -15.88 -3.14 1.32
CA PRO A 70 -14.83 -2.51 0.52
C PRO A 70 -13.52 -3.23 0.82
N LEU A 71 -12.89 -3.77 -0.21
CA LEU A 71 -11.59 -4.43 -0.10
C LEU A 71 -10.57 -3.42 0.42
N ARG A 72 -10.32 -3.44 1.71
CA ARG A 72 -9.20 -2.71 2.30
C ARG A 72 -7.95 -3.54 2.07
N ILE A 73 -7.12 -3.10 1.15
CA ILE A 73 -5.80 -3.68 0.96
C ILE A 73 -4.99 -3.33 2.21
N GLN A 74 -4.73 -4.35 3.00
CA GLN A 74 -3.89 -4.22 4.18
C GLN A 74 -2.45 -4.58 3.83
N GLY A 75 -1.49 -4.09 4.62
CA GLY A 75 -0.11 -4.53 4.52
C GLY A 75 0.02 -6.05 4.69
N VAL A 76 1.02 -6.64 4.07
CA VAL A 76 1.33 -8.07 4.18
C VAL A 76 1.81 -8.39 5.60
N ASP A 77 1.34 -9.48 6.20
CA ASP A 77 1.85 -9.96 7.48
C ASP A 77 3.31 -10.38 7.37
N VAL A 78 4.14 -9.99 8.33
CA VAL A 78 5.55 -10.39 8.37
C VAL A 78 5.72 -11.84 8.79
N SER A 79 6.77 -12.48 8.28
CA SER A 79 7.19 -13.81 8.77
C SER A 79 7.85 -13.70 10.15
N PRO A 80 7.74 -14.75 11.00
CA PRO A 80 8.50 -14.84 12.23
C PRO A 80 10.00 -14.62 12.01
N GLY A 81 10.63 -13.84 12.87
CA GLY A 81 12.05 -13.52 12.75
C GLY A 81 12.48 -12.32 13.58
N SER A 82 13.74 -11.93 13.44
CA SER A 82 14.30 -10.77 14.12
C SER A 82 14.14 -9.52 13.26
N PHE A 83 13.72 -8.43 13.89
CA PHE A 83 13.53 -7.13 13.27
C PHE A 83 14.35 -6.08 14.01
N ASP A 84 14.93 -5.15 13.28
CA ASP A 84 15.63 -3.99 13.84
C ASP A 84 14.65 -2.82 13.85
N ILE A 85 14.49 -2.20 15.02
CA ILE A 85 13.71 -0.98 15.19
C ILE A 85 14.71 0.17 15.30
N VAL A 86 14.58 1.13 14.43
CA VAL A 86 15.43 2.33 14.41
C VAL A 86 14.56 3.54 14.67
N VAL A 87 14.85 4.27 15.71
CA VAL A 87 14.21 5.54 16.05
C VAL A 87 15.20 6.64 15.71
N SER A 88 14.82 7.54 14.83
CA SER A 88 15.65 8.68 14.43
C SER A 88 14.90 9.99 14.60
N THR A 89 15.63 10.98 15.09
CA THR A 89 15.25 12.39 15.10
C THR A 89 16.25 13.13 14.22
N ASP A 90 16.11 14.44 14.08
CA ASP A 90 17.03 15.25 13.30
C ASP A 90 18.48 15.15 13.86
N ASP A 91 18.62 15.04 15.19
CA ASP A 91 19.91 15.11 15.88
C ASP A 91 20.39 13.77 16.48
N SER A 92 19.53 12.77 16.55
CA SER A 92 19.85 11.53 17.27
C SER A 92 19.26 10.28 16.61
N LYS A 93 19.94 9.15 16.84
CA LYS A 93 19.50 7.85 16.35
C LYS A 93 19.71 6.80 17.43
N SER A 94 18.67 6.00 17.66
CA SER A 94 18.70 4.86 18.56
C SER A 94 18.18 3.62 17.85
N SER A 95 18.66 2.45 18.24
CA SER A 95 18.20 1.19 17.63
C SER A 95 17.99 0.11 18.68
N GLY A 96 17.05 -0.77 18.41
CA GLY A 96 16.73 -1.95 19.21
C GLY A 96 16.34 -3.11 18.32
N LYS A 97 16.21 -4.31 18.92
CA LYS A 97 15.76 -5.52 18.22
C LYS A 97 14.50 -6.06 18.84
N VAL A 98 13.62 -6.60 18.01
CA VAL A 98 12.42 -7.32 18.43
C VAL A 98 12.39 -8.69 17.73
N LEU A 99 12.01 -9.71 18.47
CA LEU A 99 11.82 -11.05 17.94
C LEU A 99 10.31 -11.35 17.80
N VAL A 100 9.85 -11.51 16.57
CA VAL A 100 8.50 -11.97 16.26
C VAL A 100 8.52 -13.50 16.23
N LYS A 101 7.69 -14.14 17.06
CA LYS A 101 7.56 -15.59 17.13
C LYS A 101 6.31 -16.05 16.37
N ALA A 102 6.37 -17.27 15.83
CA ALA A 102 5.18 -17.91 15.29
C ALA A 102 4.15 -18.19 16.41
N ALA A 103 2.87 -18.22 16.04
CA ALA A 103 1.82 -18.61 16.97
C ALA A 103 2.04 -20.08 17.42
N PRO A 104 2.00 -20.37 18.73
CA PRO A 104 2.40 -21.67 19.26
C PRO A 104 1.47 -22.82 18.85
N LEU A 105 0.25 -22.52 18.41
CA LEU A 105 -0.76 -23.52 18.02
C LEU A 105 -0.82 -23.76 16.50
N VAL A 106 0.08 -23.15 15.73
CA VAL A 106 0.06 -23.23 14.27
C VAL A 106 1.30 -24.00 13.81
N ASP A 107 1.08 -25.18 13.27
CA ASP A 107 2.15 -26.03 12.70
C ASP A 107 2.50 -25.59 11.28
N ILE A 108 3.16 -24.44 11.17
CA ILE A 108 3.67 -23.90 9.91
C ILE A 108 5.18 -23.72 10.02
N SER A 109 5.91 -24.31 9.10
CA SER A 109 7.36 -24.18 9.06
C SER A 109 7.80 -22.75 8.72
N SER A 110 9.00 -22.35 9.15
CA SER A 110 9.58 -21.05 8.83
C SER A 110 9.76 -20.83 7.32
N GLY A 111 9.92 -21.92 6.56
CA GLY A 111 9.98 -21.88 5.09
C GLY A 111 8.64 -21.50 4.46
N GLN A 112 7.55 -22.07 4.95
CA GLN A 112 6.19 -21.77 4.48
C GLN A 112 5.79 -20.32 4.80
N TYR A 113 6.13 -19.80 5.99
CA TYR A 113 5.91 -18.38 6.32
C TYR A 113 6.62 -17.48 5.32
N ARG A 114 7.90 -17.73 5.03
CA ARG A 114 8.67 -16.94 4.06
C ARG A 114 8.14 -17.04 2.63
N LEU A 115 7.70 -18.23 2.22
CA LEU A 115 7.11 -18.43 0.91
C LEU A 115 5.82 -17.61 0.77
N ARG A 116 4.91 -17.68 1.75
CA ARG A 116 3.70 -16.89 1.81
C ARG A 116 3.99 -15.38 1.75
N GLU A 117 4.90 -14.90 2.59
CA GLU A 117 5.30 -13.49 2.64
C GLU A 117 5.82 -13.03 1.26
N SER A 118 6.76 -13.78 0.67
CA SER A 118 7.34 -13.42 -0.62
C SER A 118 6.30 -13.42 -1.75
N PHE A 119 5.36 -14.35 -1.73
CA PHE A 119 4.26 -14.37 -2.70
C PHE A 119 3.35 -13.16 -2.54
N LEU A 120 2.91 -12.86 -1.33
CA LEU A 120 2.03 -11.71 -1.05
C LEU A 120 2.71 -10.38 -1.38
N LEU A 121 4.01 -10.23 -1.12
CA LEU A 121 4.76 -9.04 -1.52
C LEU A 121 4.84 -8.87 -3.04
N LYS A 122 4.95 -9.96 -3.80
CA LYS A 122 4.87 -9.90 -5.27
C LYS A 122 3.49 -9.47 -5.75
N VAL A 123 2.43 -9.98 -5.13
CA VAL A 123 1.05 -9.57 -5.44
C VAL A 123 0.85 -8.09 -5.12
N HIS A 124 1.35 -7.62 -3.98
CA HIS A 124 1.31 -6.20 -3.61
C HIS A 124 2.00 -5.33 -4.67
N LYS A 125 3.20 -5.73 -5.09
CA LYS A 125 3.93 -4.98 -6.12
C LYS A 125 3.19 -4.94 -7.46
N LEU A 126 2.62 -6.07 -7.89
CA LEU A 126 1.78 -6.11 -9.10
C LEU A 126 0.61 -5.14 -9.01
N TYR A 127 0.01 -5.05 -7.85
CA TYR A 127 -1.10 -4.13 -7.61
C TYR A 127 -0.65 -2.66 -7.67
N GLU A 128 0.49 -2.32 -7.05
CA GLU A 128 1.08 -0.97 -7.14
C GLU A 128 1.42 -0.59 -8.59
N ASP A 129 2.04 -1.51 -9.34
CA ASP A 129 2.41 -1.28 -10.73
C ASP A 129 1.16 -1.08 -11.62
N SER A 130 0.10 -1.86 -11.37
CA SER A 130 -1.20 -1.72 -12.05
C SER A 130 -1.87 -0.36 -11.75
N PHE A 131 -1.82 0.09 -10.52
CA PHE A 131 -2.35 1.39 -10.13
C PHE A 131 -1.55 2.55 -10.76
N ALA A 132 -0.23 2.47 -10.73
CA ALA A 132 0.64 3.45 -11.36
C ALA A 132 0.39 3.55 -12.88
N LEU A 133 0.17 2.40 -13.55
CA LEU A 133 -0.18 2.37 -14.95
C LEU A 133 -1.53 3.04 -15.21
N ASN A 134 -2.54 2.73 -14.41
CA ASN A 134 -3.86 3.33 -14.53
C ASN A 134 -3.82 4.85 -14.35
N LYS A 135 -3.04 5.34 -13.38
CA LYS A 135 -2.83 6.78 -13.18
C LYS A 135 -2.21 7.43 -14.42
N ARG A 136 -1.14 6.83 -14.97
CA ARG A 136 -0.52 7.31 -16.21
C ARG A 136 -1.48 7.35 -17.40
N LEU A 137 -2.34 6.34 -17.54
CA LEU A 137 -3.35 6.32 -18.59
C LEU A 137 -4.39 7.43 -18.41
N LYS A 138 -4.82 7.71 -17.19
CA LYS A 138 -5.70 8.83 -16.88
C LYS A 138 -5.06 10.16 -17.26
N ASP A 139 -3.81 10.36 -16.85
CA ASP A 139 -3.05 11.60 -17.15
C ASP A 139 -2.88 11.78 -18.67
N LEU A 140 -2.63 10.70 -19.42
CA LEU A 140 -2.53 10.75 -20.89
C LEU A 140 -3.86 11.10 -21.55
N ILE A 141 -4.96 10.48 -21.11
CA ILE A 141 -6.30 10.78 -21.63
C ILE A 141 -6.68 12.25 -21.34
N GLU A 142 -6.30 12.74 -20.16
CA GLU A 142 -6.59 14.11 -19.77
C GLU A 142 -5.84 15.12 -20.65
N ARG A 143 -4.57 14.86 -20.93
CA ARG A 143 -3.76 15.69 -21.86
C ARG A 143 -4.22 15.61 -23.30
N SER A 144 -4.70 14.46 -23.74
CA SER A 144 -5.17 14.28 -25.13
C SER A 144 -6.58 14.85 -25.39
N LYS A 145 -7.33 15.20 -24.34
CA LYS A 145 -8.67 15.82 -24.52
C LYS A 145 -8.63 17.17 -25.21
N ASP A 146 -7.55 17.93 -25.00
CA ASP A 146 -7.40 19.26 -25.56
C ASP A 146 -6.75 19.24 -26.97
N GLU A 147 -6.12 18.12 -27.37
CA GLU A 147 -5.34 17.97 -28.60
C GLU A 147 -6.01 17.07 -29.66
N VAL A 148 -6.96 16.25 -29.24
CA VAL A 148 -7.53 15.18 -30.09
C VAL A 148 -9.05 15.29 -30.13
N GLU A 149 -9.64 15.36 -31.32
CA GLU A 149 -11.10 15.31 -31.50
C GLU A 149 -11.67 13.95 -31.03
N GLU A 150 -12.91 13.94 -30.54
CA GLU A 150 -13.54 12.79 -29.90
C GLU A 150 -13.67 11.56 -30.80
N ASP A 151 -13.62 11.77 -32.12
CA ASP A 151 -13.72 10.76 -33.19
C ASP A 151 -12.34 10.17 -33.60
N ASP A 152 -11.23 10.63 -33.03
CA ASP A 152 -9.90 10.13 -33.37
C ASP A 152 -9.71 8.72 -32.79
N GLU A 153 -9.21 7.81 -33.66
CA GLU A 153 -9.00 6.39 -33.30
C GLU A 153 -8.07 6.22 -32.08
N GLU A 154 -7.08 7.09 -31.92
CA GLU A 154 -6.12 7.03 -30.83
C GLU A 154 -6.80 7.32 -29.46
N PHE A 155 -7.71 8.28 -29.42
CA PHE A 155 -8.49 8.60 -28.23
C PHE A 155 -9.42 7.45 -27.83
N VAL A 156 -10.07 6.81 -28.80
CA VAL A 156 -10.91 5.63 -28.58
C VAL A 156 -10.10 4.47 -28.02
N ILE A 157 -8.89 4.23 -28.55
CA ILE A 157 -7.98 3.18 -28.09
C ILE A 157 -7.51 3.46 -26.65
N LEU A 158 -7.18 4.71 -26.30
CA LEU A 158 -6.78 5.09 -24.94
C LEU A 158 -7.90 4.89 -23.93
N LYS A 159 -9.12 5.31 -24.27
CA LYS A 159 -10.31 5.05 -23.43
C LYS A 159 -10.58 3.54 -23.23
N ALA A 160 -10.45 2.75 -24.29
CA ALA A 160 -10.62 1.30 -24.20
C ALA A 160 -9.58 0.64 -23.28
N LYS A 161 -8.29 1.00 -23.41
CA LYS A 161 -7.21 0.52 -22.54
C LYS A 161 -7.42 0.90 -21.08
N GLN A 162 -7.89 2.13 -20.82
CA GLN A 162 -8.23 2.56 -19.46
C GLN A 162 -9.39 1.73 -18.88
N LYS A 163 -10.43 1.45 -19.66
CA LYS A 163 -11.55 0.61 -19.23
C LYS A 163 -11.08 -0.78 -18.83
N THR A 164 -10.19 -1.39 -19.64
CA THR A 164 -9.62 -2.71 -19.36
C THR A 164 -8.76 -2.68 -18.08
N ALA A 165 -7.89 -1.68 -17.90
CA ALA A 165 -7.08 -1.55 -16.70
C ALA A 165 -7.95 -1.40 -15.43
N ASN A 166 -9.02 -0.61 -15.50
CA ASN A 166 -9.97 -0.45 -14.42
C ASN A 166 -10.75 -1.75 -14.11
N SER A 167 -11.06 -2.56 -15.12
CA SER A 167 -11.75 -3.85 -14.92
C SER A 167 -10.84 -4.89 -14.25
N VAL A 168 -9.55 -4.91 -14.62
CA VAL A 168 -8.56 -5.76 -13.96
C VAL A 168 -8.41 -5.39 -12.48
N GLN A 169 -8.35 -4.09 -12.17
CA GLN A 169 -8.30 -3.64 -10.75
C GLN A 169 -9.55 -4.01 -9.95
N ARG A 170 -10.71 -4.16 -10.60
CA ARG A 170 -11.98 -4.50 -9.94
C ARG A 170 -12.29 -5.98 -9.90
N GLY A 171 -11.73 -6.76 -10.81
CA GLY A 171 -12.05 -8.17 -11.01
C GLY A 171 -11.03 -9.15 -10.48
N THR A 172 -9.92 -8.66 -9.94
CA THR A 172 -8.90 -9.54 -9.41
C THR A 172 -9.19 -9.86 -7.96
N ILE A 173 -10.11 -10.76 -7.75
CA ILE A 173 -10.08 -11.77 -6.65
C ILE A 173 -11.02 -12.92 -7.05
#